data_06abda16f971d45a3bff89395e276af7
#
_entry.id   06abda16f971d45a3bff89395e276af7
#
_cell.length_a   1.000
_cell.length_b   1.000
_cell.length_c   1.000
_cell.angle_alpha   90.00
_cell.angle_beta   90.00
_cell.angle_gamma   90.00
#
_symmetry.space_group_name_H-M   'P 1'
#
loop_
_entity.id
_entity.type
_entity.pdbx_description
1 polymer ?
#
loop_
_entity_poly.entity_id
_entity_poly.type
_entity_poly.pdbx_seq_one_letter_code
_entity_poly.pdbx_strand_id
1 'polypeptide(L)'
;RPGHPAVVLAAGRSSRMKQGAELKEDHWSEEERAALAQRPKAMLPVEASGRPFLALLLERLRREGVDHVCVVRSCEDQDMPTALKPWIPRGLTVDFVHQTLPPGANKPLGTADAVQRGLEAHPEWQELSVAVFNGDNLPPEGAVSLLHQTHQGVVAFARSALGLPEGRERAFAVFEGTPQTGVVRLIEKPSEEEVHRVADEEGEVWVSMNVFRLRYEAFLEGCRRAPLHPERRERELPHAAMLAAEREGKPLEWLSFRGAFLDMTHPRDWRHIRQMMSDVKRDVK
;
A
#
# COMPACT_ATOMS: atom_id res chain seq x y z
N ARG A 1 25.83 -3.39 -4.93
CA ARG A 1 24.99 -2.68 -3.93
C ARG A 1 23.97 -3.66 -3.40
N PRO A 2 23.68 -3.70 -2.10
CA PRO A 2 22.54 -4.48 -1.60
C PRO A 2 21.27 -4.01 -2.30
N GLY A 3 20.43 -4.94 -2.73
CA GLY A 3 19.16 -4.65 -3.40
C GLY A 3 18.15 -3.97 -2.45
N HIS A 4 17.20 -3.27 -3.04
CA HIS A 4 16.06 -2.68 -2.34
C HIS A 4 14.75 -3.33 -2.81
N PRO A 5 14.46 -4.56 -2.36
CA PRO A 5 13.27 -5.27 -2.77
C PRO A 5 12.01 -4.71 -2.10
N ALA A 6 10.88 -4.88 -2.77
CA ALA A 6 9.59 -4.50 -2.27
C ALA A 6 8.49 -5.52 -2.60
N VAL A 7 7.51 -5.65 -1.71
CA VAL A 7 6.25 -6.35 -1.95
C VAL A 7 5.16 -5.31 -2.20
N VAL A 8 4.41 -5.47 -3.28
CA VAL A 8 3.27 -4.61 -3.62
C VAL A 8 1.99 -5.43 -3.53
N LEU A 9 1.06 -4.96 -2.69
CA LEU A 9 -0.20 -5.64 -2.41
C LEU A 9 -1.29 -5.23 -3.41
N ALA A 10 -1.64 -6.11 -4.33
CA ALA A 10 -2.64 -5.90 -5.37
C ALA A 10 -3.74 -6.98 -5.39
N ALA A 11 -3.85 -7.79 -4.33
CA ALA A 11 -4.81 -8.89 -4.22
C ALA A 11 -6.20 -8.48 -3.67
N GLY A 12 -6.40 -7.22 -3.33
CA GLY A 12 -7.65 -6.73 -2.75
C GLY A 12 -8.85 -6.90 -3.69
N ARG A 13 -10.02 -7.25 -3.13
CA ARG A 13 -11.26 -7.53 -3.89
C ARG A 13 -11.89 -6.32 -4.58
N SER A 14 -11.41 -5.11 -4.29
CA SER A 14 -11.95 -3.85 -4.84
C SER A 14 -13.48 -3.67 -4.61
N SER A 15 -14.01 -4.20 -3.52
CA SER A 15 -15.45 -4.24 -3.25
C SER A 15 -16.11 -2.86 -3.30
N ARG A 16 -15.46 -1.84 -2.73
CA ARG A 16 -15.97 -0.45 -2.76
C ARG A 16 -16.00 0.14 -4.17
N MET A 17 -15.02 -0.21 -5.02
CA MET A 17 -15.02 0.15 -6.44
C MET A 17 -16.19 -0.49 -7.19
N LYS A 18 -16.42 -1.78 -6.96
CA LYS A 18 -17.49 -2.55 -7.62
C LYS A 18 -18.88 -2.06 -7.20
N GLN A 19 -19.07 -1.82 -5.90
CA GLN A 19 -20.35 -1.26 -5.38
C GLN A 19 -20.62 0.14 -5.90
N GLY A 20 -19.60 0.99 -6.00
CA GLY A 20 -19.72 2.33 -6.57
C GLY A 20 -20.09 2.34 -8.05
N ALA A 21 -19.74 1.29 -8.82
CA ALA A 21 -20.12 1.16 -10.22
C ALA A 21 -21.62 0.92 -10.41
N GLU A 22 -22.30 0.38 -9.40
CA GLU A 22 -23.75 0.14 -9.41
C GLU A 22 -24.56 1.39 -9.05
N LEU A 23 -23.93 2.43 -8.48
CA LEU A 23 -24.61 3.68 -8.12
C LEU A 23 -24.96 4.47 -9.37
N LYS A 24 -26.26 4.66 -9.61
CA LYS A 24 -26.81 5.39 -10.77
C LYS A 24 -26.55 6.91 -10.74
N GLU A 25 -26.03 7.43 -9.63
CA GLU A 25 -25.88 8.88 -9.41
C GLU A 25 -24.68 9.50 -10.12
N ASP A 26 -23.67 8.73 -10.47
CA ASP A 26 -22.52 9.21 -11.22
C ASP A 26 -22.67 8.84 -12.70
N HIS A 27 -22.56 9.82 -13.59
CA HIS A 27 -22.61 9.63 -15.05
C HIS A 27 -21.34 8.90 -15.54
N TRP A 28 -21.30 7.57 -15.33
CA TRP A 28 -20.25 6.69 -15.84
C TRP A 28 -20.61 6.21 -17.25
N SER A 29 -19.64 6.24 -18.16
CA SER A 29 -19.81 5.58 -19.46
C SER A 29 -19.91 4.06 -19.29
N GLU A 30 -20.38 3.38 -20.32
CA GLU A 30 -20.46 1.91 -20.32
C GLU A 30 -19.06 1.28 -20.17
N GLU A 31 -18.06 1.83 -20.84
CA GLU A 31 -16.64 1.42 -20.72
C GLU A 31 -16.11 1.60 -19.28
N GLU A 32 -16.41 2.73 -18.66
CA GLU A 32 -15.98 3.02 -17.29
C GLU A 32 -16.62 2.06 -16.30
N ARG A 33 -17.92 1.78 -16.44
CA ARG A 33 -18.61 0.78 -15.61
C ARG A 33 -18.02 -0.61 -15.78
N ALA A 34 -17.75 -1.02 -17.00
CA ALA A 34 -17.09 -2.30 -17.28
C ALA A 34 -15.70 -2.39 -16.62
N ALA A 35 -14.90 -1.33 -16.73
CA ALA A 35 -13.58 -1.28 -16.09
C ALA A 35 -13.68 -1.39 -14.56
N LEU A 36 -14.57 -0.63 -13.93
CA LEU A 36 -14.80 -0.66 -12.47
C LEU A 36 -15.29 -2.03 -11.97
N ALA A 37 -16.11 -2.71 -12.76
CA ALA A 37 -16.66 -4.02 -12.40
C ALA A 37 -15.65 -5.16 -12.56
N GLN A 38 -14.81 -5.13 -13.59
CA GLN A 38 -13.99 -6.26 -14.02
C GLN A 38 -12.53 -6.16 -13.58
N ARG A 39 -11.96 -4.95 -13.50
CA ARG A 39 -10.53 -4.79 -13.22
C ARG A 39 -10.24 -4.65 -11.73
N PRO A 40 -9.11 -5.21 -11.26
CA PRO A 40 -8.54 -4.80 -9.97
C PRO A 40 -8.30 -3.28 -9.96
N LYS A 41 -8.57 -2.61 -8.86
CA LYS A 41 -8.42 -1.14 -8.77
C LYS A 41 -7.01 -0.64 -9.14
N ALA A 42 -5.97 -1.40 -8.78
CA ALA A 42 -4.59 -1.12 -9.18
C ALA A 42 -4.38 -1.13 -10.70
N MET A 43 -5.22 -1.84 -11.45
CA MET A 43 -5.15 -1.97 -12.90
C MET A 43 -6.13 -1.05 -13.66
N LEU A 44 -6.84 -0.17 -12.96
CA LEU A 44 -7.67 0.84 -13.61
C LEU A 44 -6.81 1.84 -14.39
N PRO A 45 -7.15 2.13 -15.66
CA PRO A 45 -6.37 3.04 -16.50
C PRO A 45 -6.52 4.48 -16.01
N VAL A 46 -5.41 5.16 -15.78
CA VAL A 46 -5.39 6.55 -15.30
C VAL A 46 -4.98 7.56 -16.34
N GLU A 47 -4.58 7.09 -17.52
CA GLU A 47 -4.24 7.92 -18.68
C GLU A 47 -4.99 7.45 -19.94
N ALA A 48 -5.12 8.34 -20.92
CA ALA A 48 -5.73 8.02 -22.21
C ALA A 48 -4.98 6.91 -22.98
N SER A 49 -3.68 6.73 -22.70
CA SER A 49 -2.87 5.64 -23.24
C SER A 49 -3.25 4.25 -22.70
N GLY A 50 -4.14 4.18 -21.72
CA GLY A 50 -4.49 2.94 -21.04
C GLY A 50 -3.55 2.57 -19.89
N ARG A 51 -2.60 3.44 -19.52
CA ARG A 51 -1.63 3.20 -18.45
C ARG A 51 -2.35 2.97 -17.12
N PRO A 52 -2.14 1.80 -16.45
CA PRO A 52 -2.80 1.49 -15.20
C PRO A 52 -2.18 2.25 -14.02
N PHE A 53 -2.93 2.42 -12.94
CA PHE A 53 -2.47 3.08 -11.72
C PHE A 53 -1.20 2.42 -11.14
N LEU A 54 -1.15 1.10 -11.12
CA LEU A 54 0.01 0.34 -10.63
C LEU A 54 1.30 0.71 -11.36
N ALA A 55 1.22 1.05 -12.64
CA ALA A 55 2.39 1.49 -13.41
C ALA A 55 2.99 2.81 -12.88
N LEU A 56 2.16 3.71 -12.34
CA LEU A 56 2.64 4.94 -11.68
C LEU A 56 3.42 4.60 -10.42
N LEU A 57 2.91 3.66 -9.63
CA LEU A 57 3.59 3.18 -8.43
C LEU A 57 4.94 2.53 -8.78
N LEU A 58 4.98 1.63 -9.76
CA LEU A 58 6.23 0.98 -10.17
C LEU A 58 7.27 1.98 -10.65
N GLU A 59 6.85 3.01 -11.39
CA GLU A 59 7.75 4.09 -11.81
C GLU A 59 8.29 4.86 -10.61
N ARG A 60 7.44 5.23 -9.64
CA ARG A 60 7.84 5.88 -8.39
C ARG A 60 8.85 5.04 -7.63
N LEU A 61 8.56 3.76 -7.42
CA LEU A 61 9.43 2.83 -6.73
C LEU A 61 10.80 2.72 -7.42
N ARG A 62 10.82 2.59 -8.75
CA ARG A 62 12.06 2.51 -9.53
C ARG A 62 12.88 3.79 -9.45
N ARG A 63 12.24 4.94 -9.60
CA ARG A 63 12.89 6.26 -9.50
C ARG A 63 13.51 6.51 -8.13
N GLU A 64 12.90 6.00 -7.08
CA GLU A 64 13.33 6.16 -5.70
C GLU A 64 14.17 4.98 -5.18
N GLY A 65 14.70 4.14 -6.07
CA GLY A 65 15.77 3.20 -5.75
C GLY A 65 15.37 1.75 -5.52
N VAL A 66 14.08 1.40 -5.63
CA VAL A 66 13.63 0.00 -5.64
C VAL A 66 14.09 -0.66 -6.94
N ASP A 67 14.64 -1.86 -6.85
CA ASP A 67 15.20 -2.61 -7.98
C ASP A 67 14.48 -3.93 -8.27
N HIS A 68 13.75 -4.45 -7.30
CA HIS A 68 12.97 -5.69 -7.44
C HIS A 68 11.62 -5.56 -6.71
N VAL A 69 10.54 -5.86 -7.42
CA VAL A 69 9.17 -5.82 -6.89
C VAL A 69 8.49 -7.17 -7.08
N CYS A 70 7.95 -7.72 -5.99
CA CYS A 70 7.00 -8.81 -6.05
C CYS A 70 5.58 -8.26 -5.91
N VAL A 71 4.78 -8.37 -6.96
CA VAL A 71 3.36 -8.00 -6.95
C VAL A 71 2.52 -9.19 -6.50
N VAL A 72 1.87 -9.06 -5.34
CA VAL A 72 0.95 -10.07 -4.83
C VAL A 72 -0.44 -9.75 -5.35
N ARG A 73 -1.00 -10.65 -6.16
CA ARG A 73 -2.27 -10.50 -6.85
C ARG A 73 -3.31 -11.53 -6.42
N SER A 74 -4.57 -11.29 -6.71
CA SER A 74 -5.65 -12.24 -6.45
C SER A 74 -5.43 -13.54 -7.24
N CYS A 75 -5.82 -14.67 -6.65
CA CYS A 75 -5.82 -15.95 -7.37
C CYS A 75 -6.79 -15.99 -8.56
N GLU A 76 -7.78 -15.09 -8.58
CA GLU A 76 -8.74 -14.95 -9.69
C GLU A 76 -8.17 -14.13 -10.87
N ASP A 77 -7.11 -13.34 -10.63
CA ASP A 77 -6.50 -12.52 -11.66
C ASP A 77 -5.56 -13.35 -12.55
N GLN A 78 -5.78 -13.31 -13.85
CA GLN A 78 -4.97 -14.01 -14.84
C GLN A 78 -4.18 -13.03 -15.74
N ASP A 79 -4.62 -11.79 -15.85
CA ASP A 79 -4.20 -10.88 -16.91
C ASP A 79 -3.19 -9.83 -16.46
N MET A 80 -3.07 -9.57 -15.17
CA MET A 80 -2.21 -8.49 -14.64
C MET A 80 -0.77 -8.53 -15.16
N PRO A 81 -0.06 -9.67 -15.19
CA PRO A 81 1.32 -9.71 -15.69
C PRO A 81 1.43 -9.27 -17.15
N THR A 82 0.52 -9.75 -18.01
CA THR A 82 0.49 -9.40 -19.43
C THR A 82 0.11 -7.94 -19.63
N ALA A 83 -0.92 -7.46 -18.95
CA ALA A 83 -1.39 -6.09 -19.05
C ALA A 83 -0.39 -5.06 -18.50
N LEU A 84 0.39 -5.43 -17.48
CA LEU A 84 1.37 -4.54 -16.87
C LEU A 84 2.71 -4.52 -17.59
N LYS A 85 3.06 -5.59 -18.32
CA LYS A 85 4.36 -5.76 -19.01
C LYS A 85 4.82 -4.54 -19.81
N PRO A 86 3.98 -3.86 -20.63
CA PRO A 86 4.41 -2.68 -21.40
C PRO A 86 4.80 -1.47 -20.56
N TRP A 87 4.41 -1.46 -19.28
CA TRP A 87 4.53 -0.33 -18.36
C TRP A 87 5.61 -0.54 -17.29
N ILE A 88 6.27 -1.69 -17.27
CA ILE A 88 7.35 -1.96 -16.32
C ILE A 88 8.54 -1.07 -16.65
N PRO A 89 9.01 -0.25 -15.70
CA PRO A 89 10.16 0.62 -15.93
C PRO A 89 11.44 -0.16 -16.23
N ARG A 90 12.24 0.37 -17.13
CA ARG A 90 13.55 -0.23 -17.44
C ARG A 90 14.43 -0.33 -16.19
N GLY A 91 15.01 -1.50 -15.94
CA GLY A 91 15.87 -1.77 -14.79
C GLY A 91 15.12 -2.03 -13.49
N LEU A 92 13.80 -2.24 -13.52
CA LEU A 92 13.01 -2.79 -12.44
C LEU A 92 12.68 -4.25 -12.77
N THR A 93 13.04 -5.17 -11.88
CA THR A 93 12.55 -6.56 -11.94
C THR A 93 11.17 -6.62 -11.29
N VAL A 94 10.19 -7.24 -11.96
CA VAL A 94 8.83 -7.41 -11.42
C VAL A 94 8.39 -8.84 -11.55
N ASP A 95 8.13 -9.47 -10.42
CA ASP A 95 7.56 -10.80 -10.32
C ASP A 95 6.14 -10.76 -9.77
N PHE A 96 5.38 -11.83 -10.02
CA PHE A 96 3.99 -11.91 -9.62
C PHE A 96 3.74 -13.22 -8.86
N VAL A 97 3.07 -13.10 -7.72
CA VAL A 97 2.60 -14.26 -6.96
C VAL A 97 1.12 -14.15 -6.65
N HIS A 98 0.45 -15.29 -6.54
CA HIS A 98 -0.95 -15.31 -6.14
C HIS A 98 -1.09 -15.35 -4.62
N GLN A 99 -2.01 -14.57 -4.09
CA GLN A 99 -2.54 -14.80 -2.77
C GLN A 99 -3.63 -15.87 -2.87
N THR A 100 -3.32 -17.08 -2.40
CA THR A 100 -4.25 -18.20 -2.43
C THR A 100 -5.35 -18.07 -1.38
N LEU A 101 -6.52 -18.62 -1.67
CA LEU A 101 -7.59 -18.74 -0.68
C LEU A 101 -7.37 -19.99 0.18
N PRO A 102 -7.59 -19.92 1.51
CA PRO A 102 -7.64 -21.12 2.33
C PRO A 102 -8.75 -22.06 1.85
N PRO A 103 -8.61 -23.39 2.05
CA PRO A 103 -9.66 -24.34 1.70
C PRO A 103 -11.01 -23.95 2.35
N GLY A 104 -12.06 -23.85 1.53
CA GLY A 104 -13.41 -23.48 1.96
C GLY A 104 -13.61 -22.00 2.28
N ALA A 105 -12.58 -21.15 2.16
CA ALA A 105 -12.72 -19.72 2.36
C ALA A 105 -13.17 -19.02 1.07
N ASN A 106 -13.98 -17.98 1.24
CA ASN A 106 -14.44 -17.14 0.13
C ASN A 106 -13.66 -15.83 0.00
N LYS A 107 -12.66 -15.61 0.85
CA LYS A 107 -11.79 -14.42 0.82
C LYS A 107 -10.37 -14.75 1.31
N PRO A 108 -9.35 -13.96 0.89
CA PRO A 108 -7.99 -14.13 1.36
C PRO A 108 -7.83 -13.79 2.85
N LEU A 109 -6.72 -14.23 3.44
CA LEU A 109 -6.40 -14.04 4.86
C LEU A 109 -5.88 -12.65 5.24
N GLY A 110 -5.92 -11.68 4.35
CA GLY A 110 -5.54 -10.30 4.64
C GLY A 110 -4.14 -9.90 4.18
N THR A 111 -3.71 -8.71 4.59
CA THR A 111 -2.50 -8.07 4.08
C THR A 111 -1.20 -8.71 4.57
N ALA A 112 -1.16 -9.21 5.81
CA ALA A 112 0.02 -9.93 6.30
C ALA A 112 0.22 -11.27 5.58
N ASP A 113 -0.86 -12.00 5.26
CA ASP A 113 -0.77 -13.22 4.45
C ASP A 113 -0.27 -12.91 3.03
N ALA A 114 -0.73 -11.81 2.44
CA ALA A 114 -0.23 -11.39 1.13
C ALA A 114 1.28 -11.09 1.16
N VAL A 115 1.77 -10.36 2.17
CA VAL A 115 3.21 -10.12 2.35
C VAL A 115 3.95 -11.43 2.55
N GLN A 116 3.43 -12.35 3.37
CA GLN A 116 4.03 -13.67 3.57
C GLN A 116 4.23 -14.41 2.24
N ARG A 117 3.24 -14.41 1.34
CA ARG A 117 3.35 -15.03 0.02
C ARG A 117 4.46 -14.41 -0.82
N GLY A 118 4.57 -13.09 -0.82
CA GLY A 118 5.64 -12.38 -1.52
C GLY A 118 7.02 -12.73 -0.98
N LEU A 119 7.19 -12.75 0.34
CA LEU A 119 8.46 -13.11 0.99
C LEU A 119 8.84 -14.58 0.74
N GLU A 120 7.92 -15.52 0.91
CA GLU A 120 8.16 -16.96 0.69
C GLU A 120 8.53 -17.30 -0.76
N ALA A 121 8.09 -16.50 -1.72
CA ALA A 121 8.48 -16.65 -3.11
C ALA A 121 9.90 -16.15 -3.42
N HIS A 122 10.49 -15.35 -2.52
CA HIS A 122 11.79 -14.71 -2.71
C HIS A 122 12.78 -14.99 -1.55
N PRO A 123 13.18 -16.26 -1.33
CA PRO A 123 14.14 -16.59 -0.27
C PRO A 123 15.52 -15.94 -0.47
N GLU A 124 15.84 -15.50 -1.68
CA GLU A 124 17.05 -14.76 -1.99
C GLU A 124 17.13 -13.36 -1.33
N TRP A 125 16.02 -12.88 -0.76
CA TRP A 125 15.98 -11.61 -0.02
C TRP A 125 16.33 -11.74 1.47
N GLN A 126 16.69 -12.92 1.96
CA GLN A 126 16.89 -13.21 3.39
C GLN A 126 17.81 -12.23 4.11
N GLU A 127 18.88 -11.79 3.47
CA GLU A 127 19.84 -10.85 4.06
C GLU A 127 19.44 -9.37 3.89
N LEU A 128 18.29 -9.11 3.25
CA LEU A 128 17.84 -7.78 2.90
C LEU A 128 16.72 -7.30 3.82
N SER A 129 16.48 -6.00 3.78
CA SER A 129 15.24 -5.41 4.29
C SER A 129 14.28 -5.17 3.14
N VAL A 130 13.03 -5.62 3.31
CA VAL A 130 11.99 -5.60 2.28
C VAL A 130 10.98 -4.51 2.61
N ALA A 131 10.70 -3.65 1.63
CA ALA A 131 9.65 -2.66 1.74
C ALA A 131 8.28 -3.25 1.35
N VAL A 132 7.19 -2.64 1.81
CA VAL A 132 5.84 -2.99 1.42
C VAL A 132 5.02 -1.76 1.08
N PHE A 133 4.19 -1.88 0.04
CA PHE A 133 3.30 -0.83 -0.44
C PHE A 133 1.95 -1.41 -0.86
N ASN A 134 0.89 -0.64 -0.67
CA ASN A 134 -0.40 -0.96 -1.27
C ASN A 134 -0.39 -0.62 -2.76
N GLY A 135 -0.85 -1.50 -3.61
CA GLY A 135 -0.88 -1.31 -5.07
C GLY A 135 -1.87 -0.26 -5.56
N ASP A 136 -2.77 0.19 -4.69
CA ASP A 136 -3.77 1.23 -4.93
C ASP A 136 -3.44 2.58 -4.29
N ASN A 137 -2.22 2.72 -3.77
CA ASN A 137 -1.69 3.96 -3.21
C ASN A 137 -0.46 4.42 -4.00
N LEU A 138 -0.33 5.72 -4.22
CA LEU A 138 0.90 6.33 -4.72
C LEU A 138 1.47 7.25 -3.65
N PRO A 139 2.58 6.84 -2.99
CA PRO A 139 3.27 7.68 -2.01
C PRO A 139 3.77 8.98 -2.62
N PRO A 140 3.84 10.08 -1.85
CA PRO A 140 4.48 11.30 -2.30
C PRO A 140 5.95 11.08 -2.66
N GLU A 141 6.49 11.93 -3.52
CA GLU A 141 7.89 11.88 -3.94
C GLU A 141 8.83 12.08 -2.75
N GLY A 142 9.86 11.25 -2.65
CA GLY A 142 10.82 11.24 -1.56
C GLY A 142 10.48 10.28 -0.40
N ALA A 143 9.23 9.84 -0.27
CA ALA A 143 8.83 8.96 0.83
C ALA A 143 9.47 7.57 0.75
N VAL A 144 9.63 7.01 -0.46
CA VAL A 144 10.29 5.72 -0.67
C VAL A 144 11.79 5.85 -0.43
N SER A 145 12.41 6.91 -0.93
CA SER A 145 13.85 7.20 -0.68
C SER A 145 14.14 7.37 0.81
N LEU A 146 13.24 8.03 1.54
CA LEU A 146 13.36 8.17 3.00
C LEU A 146 13.34 6.79 3.69
N LEU A 147 12.47 5.89 3.27
CA LEU A 147 12.35 4.55 3.83
C LEU A 147 13.64 3.73 3.67
N HIS A 148 14.48 4.02 2.67
CA HIS A 148 15.76 3.34 2.51
C HIS A 148 16.80 3.69 3.58
N GLN A 149 16.58 4.73 4.38
CA GLN A 149 17.48 5.13 5.47
C GLN A 149 17.40 4.19 6.68
N THR A 150 16.37 3.36 6.76
CA THR A 150 16.21 2.38 7.85
C THR A 150 16.25 0.94 7.33
N HIS A 151 16.60 0.01 8.22
CA HIS A 151 16.43 -1.43 8.00
C HIS A 151 15.15 -1.98 8.64
N GLN A 152 14.55 -1.22 9.56
CA GLN A 152 13.36 -1.61 10.30
C GLN A 152 12.58 -0.37 10.72
N GLY A 153 11.70 0.09 9.88
CA GLY A 153 10.94 1.29 10.15
C GLY A 153 9.69 1.46 9.31
N VAL A 154 9.08 2.59 9.51
CA VAL A 154 7.83 2.99 8.88
C VAL A 154 7.90 4.46 8.51
N VAL A 155 7.27 4.83 7.41
CA VAL A 155 7.00 6.23 7.13
C VAL A 155 5.69 6.62 7.80
N ALA A 156 5.79 7.52 8.77
CA ALA A 156 4.65 8.15 9.42
C ALA A 156 4.26 9.42 8.65
N PHE A 157 3.05 9.44 8.12
CA PHE A 157 2.59 10.57 7.30
C PHE A 157 1.77 11.55 8.13
N ALA A 158 2.06 12.83 8.00
CA ALA A 158 1.27 13.89 8.61
C ALA A 158 -0.15 13.87 8.01
N ARG A 159 -1.16 13.68 8.87
CA ARG A 159 -2.56 13.57 8.44
C ARG A 159 -3.03 14.82 7.70
N SER A 160 -2.64 16.00 8.18
CA SER A 160 -3.00 17.28 7.57
C SER A 160 -2.45 17.49 6.16
N ALA A 161 -1.39 16.76 5.77
CA ALA A 161 -0.70 16.91 4.49
C ALA A 161 -1.08 15.85 3.45
N LEU A 162 -1.98 14.90 3.77
CA LEU A 162 -2.31 13.79 2.87
C LEU A 162 -3.00 14.21 1.57
N GLY A 163 -3.67 15.38 1.56
CA GLY A 163 -4.38 15.87 0.37
C GLY A 163 -5.60 15.03 -0.02
N LEU A 164 -6.14 14.25 0.90
CA LEU A 164 -7.31 13.40 0.69
C LEU A 164 -8.61 14.16 0.98
N PRO A 165 -9.76 13.72 0.42
CA PRO A 165 -11.05 14.29 0.75
C PRO A 165 -11.33 14.30 2.25
N GLU A 166 -11.99 15.34 2.75
CA GLU A 166 -12.32 15.53 4.16
C GLU A 166 -13.01 14.30 4.77
N GLY A 167 -12.56 13.92 5.96
CA GLY A 167 -13.06 12.75 6.69
C GLY A 167 -12.44 11.41 6.27
N ARG A 168 -11.76 11.34 5.13
CA ARG A 168 -11.13 10.13 4.62
C ARG A 168 -9.93 9.71 5.48
N GLU A 169 -9.20 10.70 5.96
CA GLU A 169 -8.04 10.55 6.84
C GLU A 169 -8.37 9.87 8.17
N ARG A 170 -9.65 9.89 8.60
CA ARG A 170 -10.12 9.21 9.82
C ARG A 170 -10.15 7.69 9.72
N ALA A 171 -10.08 7.16 8.50
CA ALA A 171 -10.09 5.71 8.26
C ALA A 171 -8.73 5.05 8.48
N PHE A 172 -7.66 5.84 8.59
CA PHE A 172 -6.30 5.31 8.72
C PHE A 172 -5.93 5.06 10.18
N ALA A 173 -5.09 4.03 10.38
CA ALA A 173 -4.47 3.79 11.65
C ALA A 173 -3.55 4.96 12.03
N VAL A 174 -3.48 5.27 13.31
CA VAL A 174 -2.60 6.32 13.84
C VAL A 174 -1.43 5.71 14.61
N PHE A 175 -0.29 6.39 14.56
CA PHE A 175 0.88 6.01 15.33
C PHE A 175 0.90 6.72 16.69
N GLU A 176 1.25 5.98 17.73
CA GLU A 176 1.67 6.47 19.02
C GLU A 176 3.19 6.31 19.13
N GLY A 177 3.90 7.37 19.43
CA GLY A 177 5.36 7.40 19.48
C GLY A 177 5.92 8.72 18.97
N THR A 178 7.22 8.76 18.79
CA THR A 178 7.95 9.93 18.27
C THR A 178 9.15 9.46 17.42
N PRO A 179 9.78 10.36 16.64
CA PRO A 179 11.05 10.02 15.98
C PRO A 179 12.15 9.51 16.91
N GLN A 180 12.14 9.94 18.18
CA GLN A 180 13.13 9.55 19.20
C GLN A 180 12.82 8.19 19.82
N THR A 181 11.56 7.88 20.08
CA THR A 181 11.13 6.61 20.70
C THR A 181 10.88 5.51 19.68
N GLY A 182 10.69 5.87 18.41
CA GLY A 182 10.12 4.99 17.41
C GLY A 182 8.61 4.78 17.63
N VAL A 183 8.05 3.80 16.93
CA VAL A 183 6.64 3.43 17.06
C VAL A 183 6.44 2.62 18.34
N VAL A 184 5.68 3.18 19.28
CA VAL A 184 5.27 2.51 20.51
C VAL A 184 4.03 1.65 20.25
N ARG A 185 3.05 2.21 19.53
CA ARG A 185 1.81 1.53 19.21
C ARG A 185 1.23 2.02 17.88
N LEU A 186 0.50 1.14 17.22
CA LEU A 186 -0.28 1.45 16.04
C LEU A 186 -1.75 1.17 16.37
N ILE A 187 -2.60 2.18 16.24
CA ILE A 187 -4.01 2.15 16.67
C ILE A 187 -4.88 2.15 15.42
N GLU A 188 -5.49 1.00 15.17
CA GLU A 188 -6.48 0.81 14.11
C GLU A 188 -7.82 1.40 14.51
N LYS A 189 -8.48 2.11 13.58
CA LYS A 189 -9.79 2.76 13.80
C LYS A 189 -9.84 3.55 15.12
N PRO A 190 -8.94 4.52 15.31
CA PRO A 190 -8.83 5.25 16.55
C PRO A 190 -10.14 6.00 16.88
N SER A 191 -10.48 6.05 18.15
CA SER A 191 -11.52 6.96 18.66
C SER A 191 -11.03 8.41 18.60
N GLU A 192 -11.93 9.39 18.70
CA GLU A 192 -11.55 10.80 18.75
C GLU A 192 -10.64 11.10 19.96
N GLU A 193 -10.88 10.47 21.10
CA GLU A 193 -10.05 10.58 22.29
C GLU A 193 -8.63 10.04 22.05
N GLU A 194 -8.51 8.89 21.39
CA GLU A 194 -7.21 8.32 21.01
C GLU A 194 -6.46 9.21 20.02
N VAL A 195 -7.17 9.77 19.03
CA VAL A 195 -6.59 10.75 18.09
C VAL A 195 -6.03 11.97 18.80
N HIS A 196 -6.78 12.54 19.75
CA HIS A 196 -6.30 13.68 20.55
C HIS A 196 -5.10 13.33 21.42
N ARG A 197 -5.08 12.12 21.99
CA ARG A 197 -3.98 11.67 22.85
C ARG A 197 -2.66 11.48 22.11
N VAL A 198 -2.71 11.01 20.85
CA VAL A 198 -1.50 10.72 20.07
C VAL A 198 -1.03 11.89 19.22
N ALA A 199 -1.76 13.00 19.19
CA ALA A 199 -1.34 14.20 18.52
C ALA A 199 -0.04 14.73 19.14
N ASP A 200 0.88 15.20 18.30
CA ASP A 200 2.12 15.81 18.76
C ASP A 200 1.91 17.21 19.39
N GLU A 201 2.99 17.86 19.81
CA GLU A 201 2.96 19.16 20.45
C GLU A 201 2.37 20.27 19.56
N GLU A 202 2.41 20.08 18.23
CA GLU A 202 1.84 20.98 17.23
C GLU A 202 0.37 20.62 16.88
N GLY A 203 -0.16 19.55 17.47
CA GLY A 203 -1.50 19.02 17.21
C GLY A 203 -1.58 18.17 15.94
N GLU A 204 -0.45 17.80 15.34
CA GLU A 204 -0.43 16.91 14.17
C GLU A 204 -0.64 15.46 14.58
N VAL A 205 -1.40 14.74 13.77
CA VAL A 205 -1.63 13.29 13.91
C VAL A 205 -0.89 12.56 12.79
N TRP A 206 -0.13 11.58 13.17
CA TRP A 206 0.68 10.81 12.25
C TRP A 206 0.02 9.46 11.93
N VAL A 207 -0.19 9.19 10.65
CA VAL A 207 -0.96 8.05 10.19
C VAL A 207 -0.13 7.05 9.40
N SER A 208 -0.61 5.80 9.40
CA SER A 208 -0.06 4.71 8.61
C SER A 208 -0.73 4.64 7.25
N MET A 209 0.08 4.64 6.19
CA MET A 209 -0.33 4.32 4.82
C MET A 209 0.24 2.96 4.37
N ASN A 210 0.57 2.08 5.33
CA ASN A 210 1.16 0.78 5.10
C ASN A 210 2.51 0.82 4.34
N VAL A 211 3.31 1.85 4.61
CA VAL A 211 4.65 2.01 4.06
C VAL A 211 5.67 1.60 5.11
N PHE A 212 6.07 0.34 5.07
CA PHE A 212 6.99 -0.28 6.01
C PHE A 212 8.25 -0.79 5.29
N ARG A 213 9.35 -0.89 6.01
CA ARG A 213 10.54 -1.63 5.60
C ARG A 213 11.08 -2.41 6.78
N LEU A 214 11.24 -3.71 6.62
CA LEU A 214 11.59 -4.64 7.68
C LEU A 214 12.59 -5.68 7.20
N ARG A 215 13.43 -6.16 8.09
CA ARG A 215 14.32 -7.28 7.79
C ARG A 215 13.51 -8.51 7.42
N TYR A 216 13.91 -9.17 6.36
CA TYR A 216 13.17 -10.29 5.76
C TYR A 216 12.72 -11.34 6.80
N GLU A 217 13.65 -11.88 7.61
CA GLU A 217 13.35 -12.94 8.57
C GLU A 217 12.35 -12.50 9.65
N ALA A 218 12.53 -11.29 10.20
CA ALA A 218 11.64 -10.75 11.20
C ALA A 218 10.24 -10.47 10.59
N PHE A 219 10.20 -9.97 9.37
CA PHE A 219 8.97 -9.69 8.69
C PHE A 219 8.18 -10.96 8.38
N LEU A 220 8.86 -11.99 7.83
CA LEU A 220 8.23 -13.27 7.52
C LEU A 220 7.65 -13.93 8.77
N GLU A 221 8.40 -13.93 9.87
CA GLU A 221 7.90 -14.47 11.15
C GLU A 221 6.74 -13.63 11.68
N GLY A 222 6.82 -12.31 11.64
CA GLY A 222 5.72 -11.42 12.03
C GLY A 222 4.45 -11.72 11.25
N CYS A 223 4.54 -11.94 9.93
CA CYS A 223 3.40 -12.31 9.10
C CYS A 223 2.81 -13.67 9.49
N ARG A 224 3.66 -14.67 9.77
CA ARG A 224 3.21 -16.01 10.17
C ARG A 224 2.54 -16.01 11.54
N ARG A 225 3.00 -15.19 12.47
CA ARG A 225 2.47 -15.08 13.84
C ARG A 225 1.30 -14.11 13.98
N ALA A 226 1.07 -13.23 13.01
CA ALA A 226 -0.02 -12.27 13.07
C ALA A 226 -1.37 -12.97 13.33
N PRO A 227 -2.11 -12.59 14.39
CA PRO A 227 -3.36 -13.23 14.72
C PRO A 227 -4.44 -12.92 13.68
N LEU A 228 -5.40 -13.83 13.53
CA LEU A 228 -6.61 -13.55 12.77
C LEU A 228 -7.48 -12.53 13.53
N HIS A 229 -7.86 -11.46 12.87
CA HIS A 229 -8.84 -10.52 13.42
C HIS A 229 -10.15 -11.25 13.75
N PRO A 230 -10.73 -11.10 14.96
CA PRO A 230 -11.86 -11.91 15.42
C PRO A 230 -13.05 -11.90 14.45
N GLU A 231 -13.41 -10.71 13.96
CA GLU A 231 -14.57 -10.50 13.08
C GLU A 231 -14.22 -10.67 11.60
N ARG A 232 -13.13 -9.99 11.15
CA ARG A 232 -12.74 -9.97 9.72
C ARG A 232 -12.07 -11.25 9.27
N ARG A 233 -11.55 -12.06 10.20
CA ARG A 233 -10.81 -13.30 9.91
C ARG A 233 -9.63 -13.06 8.95
N GLU A 234 -8.94 -11.95 9.13
CA GLU A 234 -7.78 -11.51 8.34
C GLU A 234 -6.58 -11.27 9.25
N ARG A 235 -5.39 -11.56 8.74
CA ARG A 235 -4.11 -11.18 9.35
C ARG A 235 -3.67 -9.85 8.79
N GLU A 236 -3.43 -8.89 9.67
CA GLU A 236 -3.18 -7.51 9.30
C GLU A 236 -1.70 -7.17 9.30
N LEU A 237 -1.27 -6.46 8.26
CA LEU A 237 0.11 -6.02 8.09
C LEU A 237 0.63 -5.19 9.28
N PRO A 238 -0.12 -4.25 9.86
CA PRO A 238 0.33 -3.51 11.03
C PRO A 238 0.69 -4.41 12.21
N HIS A 239 -0.10 -5.44 12.49
CA HIS A 239 0.20 -6.44 13.51
C HIS A 239 1.49 -7.21 13.21
N ALA A 240 1.65 -7.65 11.96
CA ALA A 240 2.86 -8.35 11.53
C ALA A 240 4.11 -7.49 11.69
N ALA A 241 4.03 -6.20 11.36
CA ALA A 241 5.13 -5.26 11.52
C ALA A 241 5.52 -5.05 12.99
N MET A 242 4.55 -4.93 13.89
CA MET A 242 4.82 -4.80 15.32
C MET A 242 5.46 -6.07 15.91
N LEU A 243 4.99 -7.27 15.50
CA LEU A 243 5.60 -8.55 15.90
C LEU A 243 7.02 -8.72 15.37
N ALA A 244 7.29 -8.20 14.17
CA ALA A 244 8.64 -8.19 13.63
C ALA A 244 9.59 -7.29 14.47
N ALA A 245 9.11 -6.13 14.89
CA ALA A 245 9.85 -5.23 15.78
C ALA A 245 10.13 -5.86 17.14
N GLU A 246 9.14 -6.54 17.71
CA GLU A 246 9.28 -7.28 18.97
C GLU A 246 10.37 -8.36 18.87
N ARG A 247 10.38 -9.13 17.77
CA ARG A 247 11.41 -10.13 17.52
C ARG A 247 12.81 -9.54 17.49
N GLU A 248 12.99 -8.40 16.84
CA GLU A 248 14.29 -7.71 16.76
C GLU A 248 14.68 -7.00 18.09
N GLY A 249 13.77 -6.95 19.07
CA GLY A 249 13.98 -6.27 20.34
C GLY A 249 14.17 -4.75 20.22
N LYS A 250 13.67 -4.15 19.13
CA LYS A 250 13.75 -2.72 18.83
C LYS A 250 12.44 -2.22 18.26
N PRO A 251 11.98 -1.02 18.64
CA PRO A 251 10.80 -0.43 18.02
C PRO A 251 11.05 -0.17 16.52
N LEU A 252 9.96 -0.07 15.75
CA LEU A 252 10.05 0.41 14.37
C LEU A 252 10.54 1.86 14.39
N GLU A 253 11.55 2.16 13.60
CA GLU A 253 12.03 3.53 13.41
C GLU A 253 10.93 4.38 12.78
N TRP A 254 10.74 5.56 13.34
CA TRP A 254 9.74 6.52 12.90
C TRP A 254 10.34 7.51 11.92
N LEU A 255 9.91 7.48 10.68
CA LEU A 255 10.33 8.41 9.64
C LEU A 255 9.16 9.34 9.31
N SER A 256 9.21 10.58 9.79
CA SER A 256 8.17 11.58 9.54
C SER A 256 8.19 12.07 8.08
N PHE A 257 7.02 12.14 7.47
CA PHE A 257 6.87 12.66 6.11
C PHE A 257 5.62 13.52 5.96
N ARG A 258 5.74 14.66 5.26
CA ARG A 258 4.62 15.52 4.87
C ARG A 258 4.48 15.50 3.35
N GLY A 259 3.35 15.06 2.84
CA GLY A 259 3.10 15.01 1.41
C GLY A 259 1.77 14.37 1.06
N ALA A 260 1.25 14.73 -0.12
CA ALA A 260 -0.01 14.23 -0.61
C ALA A 260 0.11 12.81 -1.18
N PHE A 261 -0.84 11.97 -0.82
CA PHE A 261 -1.06 10.63 -1.37
C PHE A 261 -2.10 10.66 -2.48
N LEU A 262 -1.90 9.82 -3.50
CA LEU A 262 -3.03 9.40 -4.31
C LEU A 262 -3.50 8.05 -3.80
N ASP A 263 -4.78 7.97 -3.41
CA ASP A 263 -5.39 6.76 -2.89
C ASP A 263 -6.63 6.41 -3.73
N MET A 264 -6.64 5.19 -4.27
CA MET A 264 -7.70 4.70 -5.14
C MET A 264 -8.61 3.74 -4.38
N THR A 265 -9.55 4.27 -3.62
CA THR A 265 -10.50 3.46 -2.83
C THR A 265 -11.90 3.46 -3.43
N HIS A 266 -12.37 4.59 -3.94
CA HIS A 266 -13.71 4.76 -4.51
C HIS A 266 -13.66 5.12 -6.00
N PRO A 267 -14.73 4.90 -6.79
CA PRO A 267 -14.79 5.29 -8.20
C PRO A 267 -14.48 6.78 -8.44
N ARG A 268 -14.89 7.66 -7.54
CA ARG A 268 -14.61 9.11 -7.62
C ARG A 268 -13.12 9.42 -7.56
N ASP A 269 -12.34 8.63 -6.82
CA ASP A 269 -10.89 8.79 -6.77
C ASP A 269 -10.26 8.51 -8.13
N TRP A 270 -10.73 7.46 -8.82
CA TRP A 270 -10.29 7.14 -10.17
C TRP A 270 -10.55 8.28 -11.15
N ARG A 271 -11.76 8.88 -11.12
CA ARG A 271 -12.09 10.04 -11.94
C ARG A 271 -11.18 11.22 -11.64
N HIS A 272 -10.96 11.52 -10.37
CA HIS A 272 -10.07 12.60 -9.92
C HIS A 272 -8.64 12.40 -10.39
N ILE A 273 -8.07 11.20 -10.20
CA ILE A 273 -6.71 10.86 -10.62
C ILE A 273 -6.57 10.98 -12.15
N ARG A 274 -7.54 10.49 -12.93
CA ARG A 274 -7.54 10.65 -14.39
C ARG A 274 -7.53 12.12 -14.82
N GLN A 275 -8.29 12.96 -14.14
CA GLN A 275 -8.31 14.39 -14.41
C GLN A 275 -6.95 15.02 -14.14
N MET A 276 -6.37 14.76 -12.98
CA MET A 276 -5.02 15.24 -12.63
C MET A 276 -3.97 14.83 -13.67
N MET A 277 -3.97 13.57 -14.11
CA MET A 277 -3.04 13.06 -15.10
C MET A 277 -3.23 13.71 -16.48
N SER A 278 -4.46 14.14 -16.82
CA SER A 278 -4.76 14.84 -18.05
C SER A 278 -4.27 16.29 -18.01
N ASP A 279 -4.39 16.95 -16.87
CA ASP A 279 -4.00 18.35 -16.69
C ASP A 279 -2.49 18.52 -16.70
N VAL A 280 -1.73 17.63 -16.04
CA VAL A 280 -0.26 17.60 -16.09
C VAL A 280 0.26 17.53 -17.53
N LYS A 281 -0.40 16.79 -18.43
CA LYS A 281 0.02 16.70 -19.84
C LYS A 281 -0.31 17.94 -20.66
N ARG A 282 -1.24 18.77 -20.24
CA ARG A 282 -1.55 20.05 -20.91
C ARG A 282 -0.53 21.13 -20.60
N ASP A 283 -0.02 21.14 -19.36
CA ASP A 283 0.95 22.14 -18.90
C ASP A 283 2.38 21.90 -19.41
N VAL A 284 2.66 20.72 -19.99
CA VAL A 284 3.98 20.35 -20.56
C VAL A 284 4.05 20.56 -22.08
N LYS A 285 2.97 20.97 -22.73
CA LYS A 285 2.92 21.32 -24.16
C LYS A 285 2.95 22.83 -24.36
#